data_1a05b3f2bb04e578d0dee80867252ff2
#
_entry.id   1a05b3f2bb04e578d0dee80867252ff2
#
_cell.length_a   1.000
_cell.length_b   1.000
_cell.length_c   1.000
_cell.angle_alpha   90.00
_cell.angle_beta   90.00
_cell.angle_gamma   90.00
#
_symmetry.space_group_name_H-M   'P 1'
#
loop_
_entity.id
_entity.type
_entity.pdbx_description
1 polymer ?
#
loop_
_entity_poly.entity_id
_entity_poly.type
_entity_poly.pdbx_seq_one_letter_code
_entity_poly.pdbx_strand_id
1 'polypeptide(L)'
;MGRKPVLKTDIFHVHTYRCGHAEAVSDEAYIQRAIELGATGIWFTDHAPFPCDLFRGRMMYADLPEYVATLTELKKRYERQIDVHIGLEIEYFPAFRTYYEELAANKSIEMLLLGQHMAEDSGGGYTFSWNEEKLKKGEYIALGDAIVEGIKTGFFDAVAHPDRIFRRRKRWGSRMEAVAKDIIEAARQGGIPLEINISSMRHKYLFWHQFWELVPHKAEGIVGFDAHQVPELDAYRSIMME
;
A
#
# COMPACT_ATOMS: atom_id res chain seq x y z
N MET A 1 13.82 -11.11 11.27
CA MET A 1 14.64 -10.54 10.18
C MET A 1 14.39 -9.04 10.20
N GLY A 2 15.42 -8.20 9.99
CA GLY A 2 15.20 -6.75 9.90
C GLY A 2 14.39 -6.43 8.63
N ARG A 3 13.49 -5.44 8.74
CA ARG A 3 12.74 -4.88 7.60
C ARG A 3 13.73 -4.42 6.53
N LYS A 4 13.43 -4.73 5.26
CA LYS A 4 14.22 -4.22 4.16
C LYS A 4 13.77 -2.79 3.86
N PRO A 5 14.67 -1.79 3.86
CA PRO A 5 14.27 -0.42 3.62
C PRO A 5 13.93 -0.21 2.13
N VAL A 6 12.92 0.60 1.87
CA VAL A 6 12.66 1.17 0.54
C VAL A 6 13.64 2.32 0.34
N LEU A 7 14.42 2.27 -0.74
CA LEU A 7 15.38 3.33 -1.04
C LEU A 7 14.71 4.48 -1.80
N LYS A 8 15.26 5.69 -1.70
CA LYS A 8 14.76 6.84 -2.49
C LYS A 8 14.86 6.63 -4.00
N THR A 9 15.77 5.77 -4.42
CA THR A 9 16.01 5.40 -5.82
C THR A 9 15.19 4.19 -6.27
N ASP A 10 14.30 3.69 -5.44
CA ASP A 10 13.40 2.61 -5.82
C ASP A 10 12.07 3.16 -6.35
N ILE A 11 11.46 2.44 -7.26
CA ILE A 11 10.06 2.58 -7.61
C ILE A 11 9.27 1.66 -6.67
N PHE A 12 8.49 2.27 -5.78
CA PHE A 12 7.76 1.57 -4.73
C PHE A 12 6.25 1.62 -4.97
N HIS A 13 5.55 0.57 -4.60
CA HIS A 13 4.11 0.42 -4.68
C HIS A 13 3.62 0.29 -6.12
N VAL A 14 3.81 -0.91 -6.67
CA VAL A 14 3.42 -1.25 -8.05
C VAL A 14 2.48 -2.44 -8.03
N HIS A 15 1.36 -2.32 -8.74
CA HIS A 15 0.36 -3.36 -8.93
C HIS A 15 0.56 -4.11 -10.25
N THR A 16 0.03 -5.33 -10.29
CA THR A 16 0.06 -6.19 -11.48
C THR A 16 -1.36 -6.43 -12.01
N TYR A 17 -1.46 -6.99 -13.21
CA TYR A 17 -2.75 -7.32 -13.81
C TYR A 17 -3.63 -8.23 -12.93
N ARG A 18 -3.04 -8.93 -11.94
CA ARG A 18 -3.74 -9.89 -11.07
C ARG A 18 -4.77 -9.23 -10.17
N CYS A 19 -4.62 -7.96 -9.85
CA CYS A 19 -5.64 -7.21 -9.08
C CYS A 19 -6.93 -6.98 -9.88
N GLY A 20 -6.92 -7.23 -11.20
CA GLY A 20 -8.09 -7.14 -12.07
C GLY A 20 -8.45 -5.73 -12.53
N HIS A 21 -7.67 -4.71 -12.13
CA HIS A 21 -7.89 -3.31 -12.54
C HIS A 21 -6.60 -2.58 -12.95
N ALA A 22 -5.45 -3.23 -12.84
CA ALA A 22 -4.22 -2.75 -13.46
C ALA A 22 -4.15 -3.15 -14.95
N GLU A 23 -3.23 -2.51 -15.67
CA GLU A 23 -2.99 -2.76 -17.09
C GLU A 23 -2.63 -4.24 -17.33
N ALA A 24 -3.24 -4.84 -18.36
CA ALA A 24 -3.05 -6.23 -18.71
C ALA A 24 -1.72 -6.46 -19.46
N VAL A 25 -0.61 -6.19 -18.79
CA VAL A 25 0.76 -6.39 -19.29
C VAL A 25 1.54 -7.30 -18.34
N SER A 26 2.68 -7.82 -18.80
CA SER A 26 3.54 -8.65 -17.97
C SER A 26 4.21 -7.83 -16.85
N ASP A 27 4.50 -8.47 -15.73
CA ASP A 27 5.29 -7.86 -14.63
C ASP A 27 6.65 -7.37 -15.14
N GLU A 28 7.21 -8.07 -16.11
CA GLU A 28 8.48 -7.72 -16.75
C GLU A 28 8.44 -6.35 -17.46
N ALA A 29 7.29 -5.91 -17.98
CA ALA A 29 7.16 -4.59 -18.60
C ALA A 29 7.40 -3.45 -17.59
N TYR A 30 6.94 -3.60 -16.36
CA TYR A 30 7.22 -2.64 -15.28
C TYR A 30 8.70 -2.64 -14.91
N ILE A 31 9.34 -3.82 -14.86
CA ILE A 31 10.78 -3.94 -14.55
C ILE A 31 11.60 -3.24 -15.63
N GLN A 32 11.31 -3.51 -16.91
CA GLN A 32 12.00 -2.88 -18.04
C GLN A 32 11.85 -1.37 -18.00
N ARG A 33 10.64 -0.87 -17.70
CA ARG A 33 10.42 0.58 -17.56
C ARG A 33 11.19 1.17 -16.39
N ALA A 34 11.24 0.50 -15.24
CA ALA A 34 12.01 0.95 -14.09
C ALA A 34 13.52 1.06 -14.42
N ILE A 35 14.08 0.11 -15.17
CA ILE A 35 15.47 0.15 -15.66
C ILE A 35 15.69 1.35 -16.59
N GLU A 36 14.79 1.59 -17.55
CA GLU A 36 14.86 2.75 -18.46
C GLU A 36 14.81 4.10 -17.73
N LEU A 37 14.13 4.14 -16.58
CA LEU A 37 14.04 5.30 -15.73
C LEU A 37 15.25 5.49 -14.82
N GLY A 38 16.14 4.47 -14.73
CA GLY A 38 17.34 4.51 -13.89
C GLY A 38 17.06 4.18 -12.43
N ALA A 39 15.94 3.51 -12.11
CA ALA A 39 15.65 3.07 -10.77
C ALA A 39 16.63 1.96 -10.33
N THR A 40 16.96 1.90 -9.04
CA THR A 40 17.82 0.87 -8.46
C THR A 40 17.04 -0.34 -7.97
N GLY A 41 15.77 -0.16 -7.67
CA GLY A 41 14.85 -1.21 -7.25
C GLY A 41 13.42 -0.97 -7.72
N ILE A 42 12.63 -2.04 -7.75
CA ILE A 42 11.19 -2.00 -7.97
C ILE A 42 10.49 -2.91 -6.97
N TRP A 43 9.46 -2.39 -6.30
CA TRP A 43 8.67 -3.10 -5.31
C TRP A 43 7.27 -3.38 -5.86
N PHE A 44 7.00 -4.63 -6.16
CA PHE A 44 5.64 -5.09 -6.43
C PHE A 44 4.92 -5.31 -5.10
N THR A 45 3.78 -4.67 -4.93
CA THR A 45 2.93 -4.77 -3.75
C THR A 45 1.48 -4.92 -4.16
N ASP A 46 1.20 -5.92 -4.99
CA ASP A 46 -0.15 -6.14 -5.51
C ASP A 46 -1.15 -6.40 -4.37
N HIS A 47 -2.42 -6.12 -4.64
CA HIS A 47 -3.49 -6.36 -3.68
C HIS A 47 -3.56 -7.83 -3.30
N ALA A 48 -3.18 -8.14 -2.06
CA ALA A 48 -3.20 -9.49 -1.54
C ALA A 48 -4.59 -10.10 -1.55
N PRO A 49 -4.73 -11.36 -1.89
CA PRO A 49 -6.00 -12.06 -1.75
C PRO A 49 -6.33 -12.29 -0.28
N PHE A 50 -7.60 -12.51 0.02
CA PHE A 50 -8.02 -13.10 1.27
C PHE A 50 -8.49 -14.54 1.05
N PRO A 51 -8.37 -15.43 2.07
CA PRO A 51 -8.92 -16.78 1.99
C PRO A 51 -10.38 -16.77 1.53
N CYS A 52 -10.74 -17.71 0.68
CA CYS A 52 -12.07 -17.84 0.08
C CYS A 52 -12.48 -16.67 -0.83
N ASP A 53 -11.53 -15.89 -1.34
CA ASP A 53 -11.77 -14.75 -2.24
C ASP A 53 -12.87 -13.80 -1.73
N LEU A 54 -12.82 -13.50 -0.44
CA LEU A 54 -13.84 -12.76 0.29
C LEU A 54 -14.12 -11.37 -0.33
N PHE A 55 -13.12 -10.74 -0.93
CA PHE A 55 -13.21 -9.41 -1.53
C PHE A 55 -12.79 -9.44 -3.00
N ARG A 56 -13.39 -8.54 -3.80
CA ARG A 56 -13.03 -8.32 -5.21
C ARG A 56 -12.01 -7.19 -5.37
N GLY A 57 -11.50 -7.02 -6.58
CA GLY A 57 -10.53 -5.96 -6.91
C GLY A 57 -9.15 -6.25 -6.34
N ARG A 58 -8.80 -7.52 -6.31
CA ARG A 58 -7.52 -8.06 -5.86
C ARG A 58 -7.21 -9.38 -6.53
N MET A 59 -6.00 -9.84 -6.38
CA MET A 59 -5.56 -11.17 -6.80
C MET A 59 -6.49 -12.26 -6.22
N MET A 60 -6.75 -13.32 -6.98
CA MET A 60 -7.44 -14.49 -6.44
C MET A 60 -6.52 -15.27 -5.50
N TYR A 61 -7.09 -15.90 -4.48
CA TYR A 61 -6.29 -16.65 -3.49
C TYR A 61 -5.43 -17.75 -4.12
N ALA A 62 -5.95 -18.37 -5.18
CA ALA A 62 -5.23 -19.40 -5.93
C ALA A 62 -4.04 -18.87 -6.74
N ASP A 63 -3.98 -17.56 -7.04
CA ASP A 63 -2.94 -16.95 -7.87
C ASP A 63 -1.72 -16.49 -7.06
N LEU A 64 -1.82 -16.41 -5.73
CA LEU A 64 -0.73 -15.96 -4.88
C LEU A 64 0.57 -16.77 -5.05
N PRO A 65 0.55 -18.11 -5.14
CA PRO A 65 1.77 -18.88 -5.39
C PRO A 65 2.42 -18.57 -6.74
N GLU A 66 1.60 -18.33 -7.79
CA GLU A 66 2.09 -17.98 -9.12
C GLU A 66 2.69 -16.56 -9.14
N TYR A 67 2.06 -15.59 -8.49
CA TYR A 67 2.59 -14.24 -8.30
C TYR A 67 4.00 -14.29 -7.70
N VAL A 68 4.15 -14.99 -6.57
CA VAL A 68 5.44 -15.12 -5.88
C VAL A 68 6.47 -15.84 -6.76
N ALA A 69 6.08 -16.90 -7.46
CA ALA A 69 6.98 -17.68 -8.32
C ALA A 69 7.46 -16.84 -9.52
N THR A 70 6.56 -16.16 -10.21
CA THR A 70 6.88 -15.30 -11.36
C THR A 70 7.83 -14.17 -10.96
N LEU A 71 7.54 -13.45 -9.89
CA LEU A 71 8.42 -12.38 -9.44
C LEU A 71 9.76 -12.88 -8.91
N THR A 72 9.81 -14.08 -8.30
CA THR A 72 11.07 -14.72 -7.90
C THR A 72 11.94 -15.06 -9.10
N GLU A 73 11.35 -15.54 -10.19
CA GLU A 73 12.07 -15.80 -11.44
C GLU A 73 12.60 -14.49 -12.06
N LEU A 74 11.75 -13.47 -12.14
CA LEU A 74 12.14 -12.15 -12.66
C LEU A 74 13.24 -11.51 -11.80
N LYS A 75 13.14 -11.58 -10.47
CA LYS A 75 14.19 -11.13 -9.54
C LYS A 75 15.55 -11.75 -9.85
N LYS A 76 15.59 -13.05 -10.10
CA LYS A 76 16.82 -13.75 -10.49
C LYS A 76 17.29 -13.32 -11.88
N ARG A 77 16.39 -13.17 -12.84
CA ARG A 77 16.70 -12.80 -14.22
C ARG A 77 17.33 -11.41 -14.32
N TYR A 78 16.86 -10.47 -13.50
CA TYR A 78 17.27 -9.07 -13.53
C TYR A 78 18.27 -8.68 -12.43
N GLU A 79 18.76 -9.61 -11.61
CA GLU A 79 19.63 -9.39 -10.44
C GLU A 79 20.85 -8.50 -10.66
N ARG A 80 21.34 -8.41 -11.93
CA ARG A 80 22.49 -7.57 -12.29
C ARG A 80 22.11 -6.18 -12.80
N GLN A 81 20.83 -5.90 -12.95
CA GLN A 81 20.33 -4.67 -13.55
C GLN A 81 19.50 -3.84 -12.57
N ILE A 82 18.64 -4.50 -11.78
CA ILE A 82 17.74 -3.86 -10.83
C ILE A 82 17.36 -4.85 -9.72
N ASP A 83 17.17 -4.35 -8.51
CA ASP A 83 16.64 -5.13 -7.40
C ASP A 83 15.11 -5.26 -7.52
N VAL A 84 14.60 -6.47 -7.72
CA VAL A 84 13.16 -6.75 -7.73
C VAL A 84 12.73 -7.23 -6.35
N HIS A 85 11.71 -6.58 -5.79
CA HIS A 85 11.17 -6.87 -4.47
C HIS A 85 9.73 -7.34 -4.55
N ILE A 86 9.40 -8.30 -3.70
CA ILE A 86 8.09 -8.94 -3.65
C ILE A 86 7.41 -8.59 -2.33
N GLY A 87 6.36 -7.82 -2.41
CA GLY A 87 5.50 -7.45 -1.29
C GLY A 87 4.03 -7.68 -1.62
N LEU A 88 3.18 -7.32 -0.70
CA LEU A 88 1.73 -7.36 -0.84
C LEU A 88 1.12 -6.14 -0.14
N GLU A 89 0.17 -5.47 -0.79
CA GLU A 89 -0.70 -4.49 -0.13
C GLU A 89 -1.95 -5.21 0.39
N ILE A 90 -2.25 -5.06 1.67
CA ILE A 90 -3.36 -5.77 2.30
C ILE A 90 -3.98 -4.94 3.43
N GLU A 91 -5.31 -5.02 3.57
CA GLU A 91 -6.03 -4.48 4.71
C GLU A 91 -5.81 -5.31 5.97
N TYR A 92 -5.98 -4.68 7.13
CA TYR A 92 -6.00 -5.38 8.40
C TYR A 92 -7.44 -5.66 8.87
N PHE A 93 -7.70 -6.93 9.18
CA PHE A 93 -8.90 -7.42 9.85
C PHE A 93 -8.49 -8.41 10.94
N PRO A 94 -8.92 -8.22 12.19
CA PRO A 94 -8.56 -9.11 13.31
C PRO A 94 -8.84 -10.59 13.05
N ALA A 95 -9.90 -10.89 12.30
CA ALA A 95 -10.32 -12.25 11.96
C ALA A 95 -9.28 -13.05 11.14
N PHE A 96 -8.35 -12.36 10.45
CA PHE A 96 -7.35 -13.01 9.58
C PHE A 96 -5.94 -13.06 10.18
N ARG A 97 -5.83 -13.00 11.51
CA ARG A 97 -4.53 -12.98 12.19
C ARG A 97 -3.59 -14.11 11.74
N THR A 98 -4.09 -15.35 11.72
CA THR A 98 -3.29 -16.51 11.28
C THR A 98 -2.81 -16.37 9.85
N TYR A 99 -3.61 -15.79 8.97
CA TYR A 99 -3.21 -15.55 7.59
C TYR A 99 -2.07 -14.52 7.47
N TYR A 100 -2.08 -13.46 8.27
CA TYR A 100 -0.94 -12.53 8.30
C TYR A 100 0.32 -13.19 8.85
N GLU A 101 0.19 -14.09 9.83
CA GLU A 101 1.31 -14.89 10.35
C GLU A 101 1.90 -15.79 9.25
N GLU A 102 1.06 -16.42 8.43
CA GLU A 102 1.47 -17.22 7.27
C GLU A 102 2.19 -16.38 6.21
N LEU A 103 1.62 -15.22 5.84
CA LEU A 103 2.24 -14.30 4.88
C LEU A 103 3.59 -13.79 5.38
N ALA A 104 3.69 -13.38 6.63
CA ALA A 104 4.93 -12.89 7.25
C ALA A 104 5.99 -14.01 7.42
N ALA A 105 5.58 -15.27 7.52
CA ALA A 105 6.48 -16.42 7.57
C ALA A 105 7.02 -16.81 6.19
N ASN A 106 6.39 -16.38 5.11
CA ASN A 106 6.84 -16.65 3.75
C ASN A 106 8.05 -15.78 3.41
N LYS A 107 9.23 -16.39 3.36
CA LYS A 107 10.51 -15.70 3.10
C LYS A 107 10.62 -15.07 1.72
N SER A 108 9.76 -15.44 0.78
CA SER A 108 9.72 -14.84 -0.56
C SER A 108 8.92 -13.53 -0.57
N ILE A 109 8.08 -13.27 0.44
CA ILE A 109 7.37 -12.00 0.63
C ILE A 109 8.22 -11.11 1.53
N GLU A 110 8.73 -10.02 0.98
CA GLU A 110 9.70 -9.14 1.65
C GLU A 110 9.02 -8.00 2.42
N MET A 111 7.73 -7.72 2.12
CA MET A 111 6.97 -6.63 2.74
C MET A 111 5.47 -6.94 2.78
N LEU A 112 4.83 -6.59 3.89
CA LEU A 112 3.39 -6.38 3.96
C LEU A 112 3.11 -4.89 4.13
N LEU A 113 2.50 -4.29 3.11
CA LEU A 113 2.10 -2.89 3.06
C LEU A 113 0.64 -2.76 3.53
N LEU A 114 0.40 -2.01 4.59
CA LEU A 114 -0.94 -1.80 5.14
C LEU A 114 -1.71 -0.78 4.31
N GLY A 115 -2.55 -1.23 3.39
CA GLY A 115 -3.44 -0.39 2.59
C GLY A 115 -4.89 -0.56 3.03
N GLN A 116 -5.40 0.32 3.91
CA GLN A 116 -6.73 0.15 4.49
C GLN A 116 -7.82 0.76 3.62
N HIS A 117 -8.35 -0.02 2.70
CA HIS A 117 -9.46 0.39 1.82
C HIS A 117 -10.83 0.06 2.39
N MET A 118 -10.89 -0.90 3.30
CA MET A 118 -12.10 -1.42 3.91
C MET A 118 -11.91 -1.58 5.41
N ALA A 119 -12.99 -1.47 6.19
CA ALA A 119 -13.02 -1.82 7.60
C ALA A 119 -14.32 -2.52 7.95
N GLU A 120 -14.31 -3.35 8.98
CA GLU A 120 -15.54 -3.92 9.53
C GLU A 120 -16.42 -2.81 10.12
N ASP A 121 -17.70 -2.91 9.90
CA ASP A 121 -18.67 -2.02 10.52
C ASP A 121 -19.33 -2.69 11.74
N SER A 122 -19.92 -1.90 12.62
CA SER A 122 -20.58 -2.38 13.84
C SER A 122 -21.76 -3.34 13.60
N GLY A 123 -22.18 -3.52 12.35
CA GLY A 123 -23.26 -4.45 11.97
C GLY A 123 -22.75 -5.77 11.38
N GLY A 124 -21.44 -6.03 11.43
CA GLY A 124 -20.82 -7.24 10.85
C GLY A 124 -20.68 -7.20 9.33
N GLY A 125 -20.82 -6.02 8.72
CA GLY A 125 -20.53 -5.77 7.31
C GLY A 125 -19.20 -5.05 7.15
N TYR A 126 -18.91 -4.63 5.90
CA TYR A 126 -17.71 -3.88 5.59
C TYR A 126 -18.05 -2.50 5.05
N THR A 127 -17.30 -1.49 5.48
CA THR A 127 -17.33 -0.15 4.90
C THR A 127 -16.18 -0.03 3.89
N PHE A 128 -16.46 0.60 2.75
CA PHE A 128 -15.50 0.76 1.67
C PHE A 128 -15.23 2.24 1.44
N SER A 129 -13.95 2.61 1.38
CA SER A 129 -13.55 4.00 1.15
C SER A 129 -14.01 4.55 -0.21
N TRP A 130 -14.31 3.70 -1.20
CA TRP A 130 -14.72 4.10 -2.57
C TRP A 130 -16.20 3.92 -2.89
N ASN A 131 -17.00 3.32 -2.01
CA ASN A 131 -18.43 3.09 -2.30
C ASN A 131 -19.26 4.36 -2.07
N GLU A 132 -19.80 4.94 -3.15
CA GLU A 132 -20.59 6.20 -3.09
C GLU A 132 -21.98 6.02 -2.47
N GLU A 133 -22.60 4.88 -2.67
CA GLU A 133 -24.00 4.66 -2.28
C GLU A 133 -24.18 4.44 -0.78
N LYS A 134 -23.12 4.08 -0.07
CA LYS A 134 -23.17 3.75 1.36
C LYS A 134 -22.28 4.64 2.22
N LEU A 135 -22.32 5.95 1.99
CA LEU A 135 -21.64 6.92 2.84
C LEU A 135 -22.20 6.86 4.27
N LYS A 136 -21.65 6.01 5.11
CA LYS A 136 -21.84 6.11 6.55
C LYS A 136 -21.03 7.31 7.07
N LYS A 137 -21.68 8.23 7.79
CA LYS A 137 -20.97 9.30 8.51
C LYS A 137 -19.95 8.67 9.44
N GLY A 138 -18.64 8.87 9.17
CA GLY A 138 -17.60 8.40 10.05
C GLY A 138 -16.88 7.11 9.62
N GLU A 139 -17.06 6.63 8.39
CA GLU A 139 -16.32 5.46 7.86
C GLU A 139 -14.79 5.59 8.01
N TYR A 140 -14.24 6.81 7.84
CA TYR A 140 -12.82 7.07 8.01
C TYR A 140 -12.34 6.83 9.45
N ILE A 141 -13.24 6.78 10.43
CA ILE A 141 -12.89 6.45 11.81
C ILE A 141 -12.60 4.95 11.90
N ALA A 142 -13.50 4.11 11.42
CA ALA A 142 -13.30 2.67 11.40
C ALA A 142 -12.06 2.28 10.57
N LEU A 143 -11.82 2.98 9.44
CA LEU A 143 -10.60 2.79 8.64
C LEU A 143 -9.35 3.21 9.42
N GLY A 144 -9.39 4.34 10.12
CA GLY A 144 -8.29 4.82 10.95
C GLY A 144 -8.00 3.90 12.13
N ASP A 145 -9.04 3.44 12.82
CA ASP A 145 -8.92 2.48 13.93
C ASP A 145 -8.26 1.18 13.44
N ALA A 146 -8.68 0.67 12.26
CA ALA A 146 -8.10 -0.53 11.67
C ALA A 146 -6.62 -0.34 11.28
N ILE A 147 -6.23 0.85 10.76
CA ILE A 147 -4.81 1.18 10.52
C ILE A 147 -4.03 1.12 11.83
N VAL A 148 -4.52 1.80 12.87
CA VAL A 148 -3.85 1.85 14.19
C VAL A 148 -3.70 0.45 14.80
N GLU A 149 -4.74 -0.36 14.72
CA GLU A 149 -4.69 -1.76 15.18
C GLU A 149 -3.71 -2.59 14.35
N GLY A 150 -3.78 -2.48 13.03
CA GLY A 150 -2.86 -3.16 12.11
C GLY A 150 -1.39 -2.85 12.43
N ILE A 151 -1.05 -1.58 12.61
CA ILE A 151 0.30 -1.15 13.00
C ILE A 151 0.75 -1.83 14.30
N LYS A 152 -0.11 -1.86 15.32
CA LYS A 152 0.19 -2.46 16.62
C LYS A 152 0.44 -3.96 16.58
N THR A 153 -0.02 -4.66 15.55
CA THR A 153 0.25 -6.11 15.40
C THR A 153 1.70 -6.42 15.08
N GLY A 154 2.42 -5.46 14.46
CA GLY A 154 3.79 -5.67 14.00
C GLY A 154 3.92 -6.52 12.73
N PHE A 155 2.83 -6.88 12.06
CA PHE A 155 2.86 -7.62 10.79
C PHE A 155 3.28 -6.76 9.61
N PHE A 156 2.99 -5.46 9.65
CA PHE A 156 3.16 -4.55 8.52
C PHE A 156 4.47 -3.77 8.60
N ASP A 157 5.05 -3.51 7.45
CA ASP A 157 6.34 -2.84 7.30
C ASP A 157 6.21 -1.35 6.95
N ALA A 158 5.08 -0.95 6.36
CA ALA A 158 4.74 0.42 6.01
C ALA A 158 3.21 0.60 5.93
N VAL A 159 2.74 1.86 5.92
CA VAL A 159 1.32 2.21 5.72
C VAL A 159 1.18 2.92 4.38
N ALA A 160 0.38 2.34 3.47
CA ALA A 160 0.05 2.92 2.19
C ALA A 160 -0.94 4.09 2.36
N HIS A 161 -0.71 5.18 1.63
CA HIS A 161 -1.64 6.32 1.47
C HIS A 161 -2.59 6.56 2.67
N PRO A 162 -2.06 6.81 3.89
CA PRO A 162 -2.85 6.85 5.14
C PRO A 162 -3.93 7.94 5.15
N ASP A 163 -3.76 8.99 4.36
CA ASP A 163 -4.71 10.08 4.22
C ASP A 163 -5.86 9.78 3.24
N ARG A 164 -5.75 8.71 2.43
CA ARG A 164 -6.79 8.28 1.49
C ARG A 164 -8.10 7.86 2.17
N ILE A 165 -8.06 7.48 3.44
CA ILE A 165 -9.26 7.18 4.23
C ILE A 165 -10.25 8.36 4.29
N PHE A 166 -9.76 9.59 4.11
CA PHE A 166 -10.58 10.81 4.11
C PHE A 166 -11.18 11.17 2.74
N ARG A 167 -11.00 10.35 1.70
CA ARG A 167 -11.39 10.63 0.30
C ARG A 167 -12.83 11.08 0.10
N ARG A 168 -13.72 10.72 1.03
CA ARG A 168 -15.14 11.11 0.98
C ARG A 168 -15.43 12.43 1.66
N ARG A 169 -14.44 13.04 2.25
CA ARG A 169 -14.61 14.32 2.94
C ARG A 169 -14.36 15.48 1.97
N LYS A 170 -15.09 16.58 2.18
CA LYS A 170 -14.93 17.79 1.35
C LYS A 170 -14.11 18.88 2.05
N ARG A 171 -13.99 18.80 3.37
CA ARG A 171 -13.28 19.76 4.20
C ARG A 171 -12.63 19.05 5.37
N TRP A 172 -11.42 19.48 5.70
CA TRP A 172 -10.73 19.05 6.89
C TRP A 172 -11.48 19.51 8.14
N GLY A 173 -11.40 18.74 9.23
CA GLY A 173 -12.06 19.06 10.48
C GLY A 173 -11.40 18.36 11.66
N SER A 174 -11.69 18.84 12.89
CA SER A 174 -11.06 18.39 14.11
C SER A 174 -11.12 16.87 14.35
N ARG A 175 -12.19 16.22 13.91
CA ARG A 175 -12.32 14.76 14.05
C ARG A 175 -11.42 14.00 13.08
N MET A 176 -11.20 14.52 11.86
CA MET A 176 -10.22 13.97 10.93
C MET A 176 -8.80 14.16 11.47
N GLU A 177 -8.53 15.35 12.04
CA GLU A 177 -7.25 15.65 12.67
C GLU A 177 -6.94 14.69 13.84
N ALA A 178 -7.93 14.35 14.67
CA ALA A 178 -7.76 13.38 15.73
C ALA A 178 -7.37 12.01 15.18
N VAL A 179 -8.11 11.49 14.19
CA VAL A 179 -7.79 10.20 13.55
C VAL A 179 -6.41 10.23 12.89
N ALA A 180 -6.05 11.32 12.22
CA ALA A 180 -4.72 11.49 11.62
C ALA A 180 -3.61 11.42 12.68
N LYS A 181 -3.78 12.11 13.81
CA LYS A 181 -2.82 12.08 14.93
C LYS A 181 -2.65 10.68 15.51
N ASP A 182 -3.74 9.93 15.64
CA ASP A 182 -3.71 8.55 16.16
C ASP A 182 -2.92 7.63 15.21
N ILE A 183 -3.12 7.74 13.89
CA ILE A 183 -2.36 7.00 12.87
C ILE A 183 -0.88 7.37 12.92
N ILE A 184 -0.56 8.67 12.90
CA ILE A 184 0.82 9.18 12.91
C ILE A 184 1.56 8.73 14.17
N GLU A 185 0.90 8.81 15.32
CA GLU A 185 1.50 8.38 16.60
C GLU A 185 1.71 6.85 16.64
N ALA A 186 0.75 6.07 16.14
CA ALA A 186 0.91 4.62 16.05
C ALA A 186 2.08 4.24 15.12
N ALA A 187 2.21 4.88 13.95
CA ALA A 187 3.31 4.67 13.03
C ALA A 187 4.66 5.02 13.66
N ARG A 188 4.73 6.16 14.36
CA ARG A 188 5.93 6.60 15.10
C ARG A 188 6.33 5.59 16.18
N GLN A 189 5.38 5.07 16.96
CA GLN A 189 5.63 4.07 18.00
C GLN A 189 6.03 2.71 17.42
N GLY A 190 5.41 2.32 16.30
CA GLY A 190 5.73 1.09 15.58
C GLY A 190 7.03 1.17 14.78
N GLY A 191 7.61 2.37 14.60
CA GLY A 191 8.79 2.59 13.77
C GLY A 191 8.55 2.17 12.31
N ILE A 192 7.35 2.42 11.77
CA ILE A 192 7.01 2.10 10.39
C ILE A 192 6.74 3.38 9.60
N PRO A 193 7.21 3.46 8.34
CA PRO A 193 7.03 4.64 7.51
C PRO A 193 5.58 4.78 7.02
N LEU A 194 5.20 6.06 6.78
CA LEU A 194 3.96 6.42 6.10
C LEU A 194 4.27 6.74 4.64
N GLU A 195 3.44 6.28 3.73
CA GLU A 195 3.62 6.49 2.29
C GLU A 195 3.02 7.81 1.83
N ILE A 196 3.86 8.67 1.24
CA ILE A 196 3.43 9.78 0.39
C ILE A 196 3.11 9.20 -0.99
N ASN A 197 1.83 9.17 -1.33
CA ASN A 197 1.37 8.46 -2.52
C ASN A 197 1.18 9.39 -3.71
N ILE A 198 1.94 9.14 -4.78
CA ILE A 198 1.98 9.98 -6.00
C ILE A 198 0.66 9.90 -6.77
N SER A 199 0.05 8.71 -6.86
CA SER A 199 -1.27 8.56 -7.47
C SER A 199 -2.32 9.41 -6.76
N SER A 200 -2.31 9.44 -5.43
CA SER A 200 -3.21 10.27 -4.62
C SER A 200 -3.04 11.76 -4.87
N MET A 201 -1.81 12.25 -5.06
CA MET A 201 -1.51 13.67 -5.28
C MET A 201 -2.17 14.22 -6.55
N ARG A 202 -2.47 13.37 -7.52
CA ARG A 202 -3.14 13.76 -8.77
C ARG A 202 -4.64 14.01 -8.60
N HIS A 203 -5.23 13.69 -7.44
CA HIS A 203 -6.67 13.72 -7.19
C HIS A 203 -7.02 14.51 -5.94
N LYS A 204 -7.85 15.57 -6.10
CA LYS A 204 -8.17 16.58 -5.07
C LYS A 204 -8.56 16.03 -3.69
N TYR A 205 -9.18 14.88 -3.59
CA TYR A 205 -9.69 14.35 -2.32
C TYR A 205 -9.01 13.07 -1.87
N LEU A 206 -7.95 12.67 -2.54
CA LEU A 206 -7.15 11.50 -2.16
C LEU A 206 -5.92 11.90 -1.37
N PHE A 207 -5.38 13.10 -1.59
CA PHE A 207 -4.22 13.63 -0.88
C PHE A 207 -4.63 14.82 0.00
N TRP A 208 -4.30 14.74 1.28
CA TRP A 208 -4.66 15.75 2.27
C TRP A 208 -3.43 16.40 2.88
N HIS A 209 -3.05 17.59 2.40
CA HIS A 209 -1.92 18.35 2.91
C HIS A 209 -1.95 18.52 4.44
N GLN A 210 -3.14 18.73 5.01
CA GLN A 210 -3.32 18.88 6.46
C GLN A 210 -2.91 17.63 7.24
N PHE A 211 -3.02 16.42 6.66
CA PHE A 211 -2.50 15.21 7.27
C PHE A 211 -0.97 15.27 7.33
N TRP A 212 -0.33 15.62 6.21
CA TRP A 212 1.11 15.65 6.08
C TRP A 212 1.77 16.79 6.86
N GLU A 213 1.06 17.91 7.11
CA GLU A 213 1.49 18.98 8.02
C GLU A 213 1.59 18.53 9.47
N LEU A 214 0.86 17.47 9.87
CA LEU A 214 0.92 16.89 11.21
C LEU A 214 2.08 15.89 11.36
N VAL A 215 2.61 15.36 10.26
CA VAL A 215 3.73 14.39 10.28
C VAL A 215 5.01 15.13 10.66
N PRO A 216 5.72 14.72 11.73
CA PRO A 216 6.98 15.37 12.09
C PRO A 216 8.01 15.29 10.96
N HIS A 217 8.76 16.37 10.69
CA HIS A 217 9.79 16.44 9.66
C HIS A 217 10.88 15.36 9.75
N LYS A 218 11.02 14.70 10.89
CA LYS A 218 11.96 13.60 11.13
C LYS A 218 11.30 12.23 11.03
N ALA A 219 10.00 12.16 10.72
CA ALA A 219 9.35 10.88 10.51
C ALA A 219 9.84 10.27 9.18
N GLU A 220 10.11 8.99 9.19
CA GLU A 220 10.47 8.27 7.97
C GLU A 220 9.22 8.21 7.07
N GLY A 221 9.26 8.94 5.96
CA GLY A 221 8.30 8.84 4.87
C GLY A 221 8.90 8.05 3.72
N ILE A 222 8.08 7.30 3.03
CA ILE A 222 8.45 6.66 1.75
C ILE A 222 7.57 7.22 0.65
N VAL A 223 8.10 7.29 -0.57
CA VAL A 223 7.33 7.72 -1.73
C VAL A 223 6.84 6.49 -2.47
N GLY A 224 5.52 6.37 -2.65
CA GLY A 224 4.90 5.27 -3.38
C GLY A 224 4.16 5.76 -4.62
N PHE A 225 4.20 4.96 -5.66
CA PHE A 225 3.58 5.29 -6.95
C PHE A 225 2.13 4.83 -7.02
N ASP A 226 1.81 3.69 -6.40
CA ASP A 226 0.51 3.02 -6.51
C ASP A 226 0.14 2.86 -7.99
N ALA A 227 1.15 2.38 -8.75
CA ALA A 227 1.09 2.35 -10.20
C ALA A 227 0.32 1.11 -10.66
N HIS A 228 -0.70 1.35 -11.49
CA HIS A 228 -1.52 0.33 -12.13
C HIS A 228 -1.29 0.27 -13.64
N GLN A 229 -0.47 1.16 -14.17
CA GLN A 229 -0.08 1.22 -15.59
C GLN A 229 1.39 1.55 -15.71
N VAL A 230 2.07 0.96 -16.70
CA VAL A 230 3.50 1.18 -16.93
C VAL A 230 3.86 2.65 -17.09
N PRO A 231 3.10 3.50 -17.83
CA PRO A 231 3.41 4.92 -17.96
C PRO A 231 3.33 5.72 -16.66
N GLU A 232 2.65 5.21 -15.62
CA GLU A 232 2.57 5.91 -14.33
C GLU A 232 3.92 5.95 -13.61
N LEU A 233 4.84 5.04 -13.94
CA LEU A 233 6.21 5.05 -13.44
C LEU A 233 7.01 6.28 -13.92
N ASP A 234 6.58 6.97 -14.97
CA ASP A 234 7.28 8.16 -15.52
C ASP A 234 7.36 9.32 -14.53
N ALA A 235 6.48 9.34 -13.52
CA ALA A 235 6.55 10.28 -12.42
C ALA A 235 7.89 10.19 -11.65
N TYR A 236 8.58 9.05 -11.70
CA TYR A 236 9.90 8.85 -11.09
C TYR A 236 10.91 9.93 -11.48
N ARG A 237 10.94 10.34 -12.76
CA ARG A 237 11.87 11.38 -13.23
C ARG A 237 11.68 12.71 -12.50
N SER A 238 10.42 13.10 -12.28
CA SER A 238 10.11 14.35 -11.59
C SER A 238 10.53 14.33 -10.12
N ILE A 239 10.33 13.16 -9.46
CA ILE A 239 10.68 12.96 -8.05
C ILE A 239 12.20 12.98 -7.84
N MET A 240 12.97 12.41 -8.78
CA MET A 240 14.43 12.33 -8.67
C MET A 240 15.12 13.64 -9.00
N MET A 241 14.40 14.63 -9.55
CA MET A 241 14.93 15.97 -9.87
C MET A 241 14.71 17.00 -8.75
N GLU A 242 13.93 16.66 -7.72
CA GLU A 242 13.67 17.47 -6.52
C GLU A 242 14.59 17.04 -5.35
#